data_8189804ec9aa6ae305e682dae4226f5b
#
_entry.id   8189804ec9aa6ae305e682dae4226f5b
#
_cell.length_a   1.000
_cell.length_b   1.000
_cell.length_c   1.000
_cell.angle_alpha   90.00
_cell.angle_beta   90.00
_cell.angle_gamma   90.00
#
_symmetry.space_group_name_H-M   'P 1'
#
loop_
_entity.id
_entity.type
_entity.pdbx_description
1 polymer ?
#
loop_
_entity_poly.entity_id
_entity_poly.type
_entity_poly.pdbx_seq_one_letter_code
_entity_poly.pdbx_strand_id
1 'polypeptide(L)'
;MCIRVSSKGMIIGMNRLGEAFSANRAFVPEMLMAARCMSAATELLKPLMVGEGTEPVGRVCLGTVKGDMHDIGKNLVRIMMEGSGIEVFDLGVDTSAEQFVSTAVENHCGVIACSSLLTTTMEEMREVVKLVHERGPQDQIKVMVGRAPISQSFCDEIGADYYAEDAGAAAREAVAILKAQKAS
;
A
#
# COMPACT_ATOMS: atom_id res chain seq x y z
N MET A 1 -8.90 17.45 19.20
CA MET A 1 -7.45 17.71 19.36
C MET A 1 -6.59 16.59 18.79
N CYS A 2 -6.94 15.33 19.01
CA CYS A 2 -6.17 14.16 18.54
C CYS A 2 -6.06 14.05 17.01
N ILE A 3 -7.14 14.30 16.25
CA ILE A 3 -7.15 14.32 14.78
C ILE A 3 -6.12 15.33 14.23
N ARG A 4 -5.99 16.51 14.84
CA ARG A 4 -5.02 17.53 14.40
C ARG A 4 -3.57 17.10 14.67
N VAL A 5 -3.29 16.36 15.73
CA VAL A 5 -1.95 15.83 16.03
C VAL A 5 -1.60 14.73 15.02
N SER A 6 -2.53 13.81 14.75
CA SER A 6 -2.34 12.74 13.76
C SER A 6 -2.20 13.30 12.34
N SER A 7 -3.19 14.05 11.84
CA SER A 7 -3.24 14.48 10.44
C SER A 7 -2.29 15.66 10.10
N LYS A 8 -2.11 16.61 11.03
CA LYS A 8 -1.25 17.79 10.80
C LYS A 8 0.17 17.69 11.37
N GLY A 9 0.46 16.62 12.10
CA GLY A 9 1.80 16.37 12.65
C GLY A 9 2.40 15.09 12.10
N MET A 10 1.91 13.96 12.58
CA MET A 10 2.52 12.65 12.33
C MET A 10 2.47 12.24 10.84
N ILE A 11 1.31 12.33 10.20
CA ILE A 11 1.14 11.98 8.78
C ILE A 11 1.99 12.89 7.88
N ILE A 12 2.03 14.21 8.17
CA ILE A 12 2.88 15.14 7.42
C ILE A 12 4.37 14.79 7.60
N GLY A 13 4.77 14.44 8.83
CA GLY A 13 6.15 14.01 9.12
C GLY A 13 6.52 12.76 8.31
N MET A 14 5.64 11.76 8.28
CA MET A 14 5.86 10.53 7.54
C MET A 14 5.91 10.76 6.02
N ASN A 15 5.05 11.62 5.47
CA ASN A 15 5.08 11.99 4.06
C ASN A 15 6.39 12.70 3.67
N ARG A 16 6.87 13.65 4.50
CA ARG A 16 8.17 14.30 4.28
C ARG A 16 9.35 13.33 4.33
N LEU A 17 9.29 12.36 5.22
CA LEU A 17 10.30 11.30 5.28
C LEU A 17 10.24 10.41 4.04
N GLY A 18 9.05 10.09 3.54
CA GLY A 18 8.87 9.37 2.27
C GLY A 18 9.44 10.12 1.07
N GLU A 19 9.23 11.44 1.00
CA GLU A 19 9.85 12.29 -0.02
C GLU A 19 11.39 12.30 0.09
N ALA A 20 11.91 12.34 1.32
CA ALA A 20 13.34 12.29 1.56
C ALA A 20 13.93 10.91 1.17
N PHE A 21 13.20 9.82 1.42
CA PHE A 21 13.58 8.47 1.01
C PHE A 21 13.62 8.35 -0.51
N SER A 22 12.57 8.76 -1.23
CA SER A 22 12.52 8.76 -2.69
C SER A 22 13.64 9.63 -3.31
N ALA A 23 14.06 10.68 -2.61
CA ALA A 23 15.18 11.56 -3.02
C ALA A 23 16.57 11.07 -2.55
N ASN A 24 16.70 9.83 -2.03
CA ASN A 24 17.92 9.25 -1.47
C ASN A 24 18.56 10.09 -0.34
N ARG A 25 17.77 10.86 0.41
CA ARG A 25 18.18 11.67 1.56
C ARG A 25 17.83 11.05 2.90
N ALA A 26 17.06 9.96 2.90
CA ALA A 26 16.77 9.10 4.04
C ALA A 26 16.85 7.64 3.59
N PHE A 27 17.14 6.73 4.53
CA PHE A 27 17.37 5.32 4.25
C PHE A 27 16.44 4.45 5.10
N VAL A 28 16.47 3.13 4.88
CA VAL A 28 15.60 2.17 5.57
C VAL A 28 15.64 2.29 7.10
N PRO A 29 16.81 2.47 7.76
CA PRO A 29 16.84 2.63 9.22
C PRO A 29 16.00 3.81 9.73
N GLU A 30 16.08 4.98 9.09
CA GLU A 30 15.30 6.16 9.46
C GLU A 30 13.79 5.91 9.26
N MET A 31 13.43 5.21 8.18
CA MET A 31 12.04 4.82 7.91
C MET A 31 11.50 3.91 9.01
N LEU A 32 12.26 2.91 9.43
CA LEU A 32 11.86 1.99 10.50
C LEU A 32 11.75 2.69 11.86
N MET A 33 12.64 3.63 12.16
CA MET A 33 12.55 4.44 13.39
C MET A 33 11.29 5.32 13.38
N ALA A 34 11.02 5.99 12.30
CA ALA A 34 9.81 6.82 12.16
C ALA A 34 8.53 5.99 12.28
N ALA A 35 8.50 4.80 11.66
CA ALA A 35 7.39 3.87 11.78
C ALA A 35 7.13 3.44 13.22
N ARG A 36 8.20 3.13 14.00
CA ARG A 36 8.07 2.82 15.42
C ARG A 36 7.50 3.99 16.22
N CYS A 37 7.98 5.21 15.95
CA CYS A 37 7.43 6.43 16.56
C CYS A 37 5.95 6.62 16.21
N MET A 38 5.59 6.40 14.95
CA MET A 38 4.22 6.48 14.46
C MET A 38 3.31 5.48 15.17
N SER A 39 3.72 4.20 15.23
CA SER A 39 2.97 3.14 15.88
C SER A 39 2.77 3.42 17.38
N ALA A 40 3.83 3.81 18.10
CA ALA A 40 3.75 4.13 19.52
C ALA A 40 2.80 5.32 19.78
N ALA A 41 2.88 6.36 18.97
CA ALA A 41 1.99 7.51 19.09
C ALA A 41 0.54 7.16 18.74
N THR A 42 0.32 6.31 17.74
CA THR A 42 -1.02 5.82 17.35
C THR A 42 -1.64 5.01 18.48
N GLU A 43 -0.91 4.13 19.13
CA GLU A 43 -1.39 3.36 20.29
C GLU A 43 -1.82 4.28 21.45
N LEU A 44 -1.07 5.34 21.72
CA LEU A 44 -1.43 6.34 22.74
C LEU A 44 -2.67 7.16 22.37
N LEU A 45 -2.88 7.41 21.08
CA LEU A 45 -4.04 8.18 20.58
C LEU A 45 -5.29 7.31 20.41
N LYS A 46 -5.16 6.01 20.20
CA LYS A 46 -6.26 5.08 19.92
C LYS A 46 -7.41 5.17 20.93
N PRO A 47 -7.17 5.15 22.26
CA PRO A 47 -8.24 5.29 23.26
C PRO A 47 -8.98 6.65 23.20
N LEU A 48 -8.28 7.69 22.75
CA LEU A 48 -8.80 9.06 22.65
C LEU A 48 -9.55 9.31 21.34
N MET A 49 -9.39 8.42 20.37
CA MET A 49 -10.04 8.46 19.05
C MET A 49 -11.33 7.62 19.00
N VAL A 50 -11.58 6.79 20.01
CA VAL A 50 -12.82 6.03 20.15
C VAL A 50 -13.98 7.02 20.36
N GLY A 51 -14.78 7.26 19.32
CA GLY A 51 -15.89 8.21 19.31
C GLY A 51 -15.75 9.42 18.40
N GLU A 52 -14.57 9.73 17.87
CA GLU A 52 -14.33 10.84 16.93
C GLU A 52 -14.34 10.43 15.43
N GLY A 53 -14.77 9.18 15.11
CA GLY A 53 -15.06 8.75 13.74
C GLY A 53 -13.91 8.99 12.74
N THR A 54 -12.66 8.71 13.12
CA THR A 54 -11.56 8.75 12.15
C THR A 54 -11.59 7.51 11.28
N GLU A 55 -12.35 7.60 10.20
CA GLU A 55 -12.24 6.60 9.14
C GLU A 55 -10.85 6.64 8.52
N PRO A 56 -10.25 5.48 8.18
CA PRO A 56 -9.02 5.43 7.43
C PRO A 56 -9.18 6.16 6.09
N VAL A 57 -8.07 6.61 5.51
CA VAL A 57 -8.05 7.20 4.16
C VAL A 57 -8.70 6.23 3.17
N GLY A 58 -8.49 4.94 3.37
CA GLY A 58 -9.08 3.84 2.64
C GLY A 58 -8.38 2.54 3.02
N ARG A 59 -8.64 1.47 2.27
CA ARG A 59 -8.15 0.13 2.53
C ARG A 59 -7.35 -0.39 1.35
N VAL A 60 -6.22 -1.03 1.64
CA VAL A 60 -5.32 -1.64 0.65
C VAL A 60 -5.06 -3.08 1.03
N CYS A 61 -5.15 -3.98 0.06
CA CYS A 61 -4.68 -5.35 0.15
C CYS A 61 -3.25 -5.40 -0.39
N LEU A 62 -2.28 -5.84 0.40
CA LEU A 62 -0.86 -5.85 0.05
C LEU A 62 -0.28 -7.25 0.20
N GLY A 63 0.48 -7.72 -0.78
CA GLY A 63 1.14 -9.04 -0.71
C GLY A 63 2.29 -9.17 -1.68
N THR A 64 3.12 -10.20 -1.45
CA THR A 64 4.09 -10.68 -2.44
C THR A 64 3.46 -11.84 -3.20
N VAL A 65 3.54 -11.81 -4.52
CA VAL A 65 2.87 -12.78 -5.39
C VAL A 65 3.38 -14.20 -5.20
N LYS A 66 2.62 -15.16 -5.70
CA LYS A 66 2.90 -16.59 -5.60
C LYS A 66 4.30 -16.94 -6.13
N GLY A 67 4.97 -17.83 -5.41
CA GLY A 67 6.33 -18.28 -5.72
C GLY A 67 7.44 -17.29 -5.31
N ASP A 68 7.09 -16.12 -4.77
CA ASP A 68 8.05 -15.13 -4.29
C ASP A 68 7.98 -15.00 -2.75
N MET A 69 9.13 -15.14 -2.10
CA MET A 69 9.27 -15.10 -0.63
C MET A 69 9.90 -13.80 -0.11
N HIS A 70 10.13 -12.82 -0.97
CA HIS A 70 10.77 -11.58 -0.58
C HIS A 70 9.76 -10.60 0.05
N ASP A 71 9.99 -10.20 1.29
CA ASP A 71 9.06 -9.37 2.07
C ASP A 71 9.59 -8.00 2.48
N ILE A 72 10.91 -7.77 2.49
CA ILE A 72 11.51 -6.53 3.01
C ILE A 72 10.92 -5.28 2.34
N GLY A 73 10.87 -5.26 1.00
CA GLY A 73 10.31 -4.13 0.25
C GLY A 73 8.81 -3.98 0.47
N LYS A 74 8.07 -5.09 0.49
CA LYS A 74 6.64 -5.12 0.79
C LYS A 74 6.35 -4.55 2.19
N ASN A 75 7.12 -4.95 3.19
CA ASN A 75 6.97 -4.46 4.56
C ASN A 75 7.26 -2.96 4.67
N LEU A 76 8.21 -2.43 3.87
CA LEU A 76 8.47 -1.00 3.81
C LEU A 76 7.26 -0.24 3.19
N VAL A 77 6.67 -0.78 2.12
CA VAL A 77 5.44 -0.23 1.51
C VAL A 77 4.31 -0.22 2.54
N ARG A 78 4.09 -1.32 3.27
CA ARG A 78 3.10 -1.40 4.34
C ARG A 78 3.27 -0.29 5.37
N ILE A 79 4.47 -0.15 5.90
CA ILE A 79 4.82 0.88 6.90
C ILE A 79 4.50 2.28 6.39
N MET A 80 4.82 2.58 5.13
CA MET A 80 4.56 3.87 4.51
C MET A 80 3.06 4.13 4.32
N MET A 81 2.31 3.12 3.88
CA MET A 81 0.86 3.21 3.69
C MET A 81 0.14 3.40 5.03
N GLU A 82 0.46 2.58 6.05
CA GLU A 82 -0.08 2.72 7.41
C GLU A 82 0.25 4.10 8.01
N GLY A 83 1.49 4.55 7.82
CA GLY A 83 1.94 5.89 8.22
C GLY A 83 1.20 7.04 7.52
N SER A 84 0.61 6.78 6.37
CA SER A 84 -0.22 7.73 5.61
C SER A 84 -1.71 7.66 5.96
N GLY A 85 -2.09 6.83 6.93
CA GLY A 85 -3.47 6.68 7.40
C GLY A 85 -4.30 5.68 6.60
N ILE A 86 -3.66 4.80 5.84
CA ILE A 86 -4.31 3.70 5.11
C ILE A 86 -4.40 2.47 6.03
N GLU A 87 -5.53 1.78 6.01
CA GLU A 87 -5.68 0.46 6.61
C GLU A 87 -5.15 -0.60 5.63
N VAL A 88 -4.12 -1.36 6.03
CA VAL A 88 -3.45 -2.33 5.15
C VAL A 88 -3.74 -3.75 5.60
N PHE A 89 -4.27 -4.56 4.67
CA PHE A 89 -4.45 -6.01 4.82
C PHE A 89 -3.25 -6.70 4.19
N ASP A 90 -2.28 -7.06 5.02
CA ASP A 90 -1.03 -7.71 4.59
C ASP A 90 -1.23 -9.23 4.45
N LEU A 91 -1.16 -9.74 3.23
CA LEU A 91 -1.29 -11.17 2.89
C LEU A 91 0.03 -11.95 3.08
N GLY A 92 1.12 -11.26 3.40
CA GLY A 92 2.43 -11.89 3.52
C GLY A 92 3.10 -12.13 2.17
N VAL A 93 3.65 -13.33 2.02
CA VAL A 93 4.40 -13.78 0.83
C VAL A 93 3.75 -15.00 0.20
N ASP A 94 4.17 -15.37 -1.01
CA ASP A 94 3.63 -16.55 -1.72
C ASP A 94 2.10 -16.53 -1.84
N THR A 95 1.54 -15.38 -2.16
CA THR A 95 0.10 -15.14 -2.18
C THR A 95 -0.47 -15.38 -3.57
N SER A 96 -1.50 -16.20 -3.68
CA SER A 96 -2.17 -16.48 -4.95
C SER A 96 -3.06 -15.31 -5.40
N ALA A 97 -3.35 -15.24 -6.70
CA ALA A 97 -4.24 -14.22 -7.28
C ALA A 97 -5.65 -14.27 -6.64
N GLU A 98 -6.16 -15.47 -6.36
CA GLU A 98 -7.45 -15.66 -5.69
C GLU A 98 -7.47 -15.05 -4.28
N GLN A 99 -6.38 -15.21 -3.52
CA GLN A 99 -6.27 -14.63 -2.17
C GLN A 99 -6.24 -13.10 -2.22
N PHE A 100 -5.53 -12.49 -3.18
CA PHE A 100 -5.57 -11.05 -3.38
C PHE A 100 -6.99 -10.54 -3.64
N VAL A 101 -7.68 -11.16 -4.60
CA VAL A 101 -9.02 -10.71 -5.00
C VAL A 101 -10.06 -10.96 -3.90
N SER A 102 -10.07 -12.17 -3.29
CA SER A 102 -11.02 -12.49 -2.22
C SER A 102 -10.85 -11.55 -1.02
N THR A 103 -9.61 -11.35 -0.55
CA THR A 103 -9.35 -10.44 0.57
C THR A 103 -9.73 -8.99 0.24
N ALA A 104 -9.44 -8.53 -0.97
CA ALA A 104 -9.78 -7.17 -1.38
C ALA A 104 -11.30 -6.94 -1.42
N VAL A 105 -12.06 -7.92 -1.92
CA VAL A 105 -13.53 -7.87 -1.97
C VAL A 105 -14.13 -7.94 -0.56
N GLU A 106 -13.71 -8.92 0.25
CA GLU A 106 -14.23 -9.13 1.61
C GLU A 106 -14.00 -7.92 2.54
N ASN A 107 -12.86 -7.25 2.37
CA ASN A 107 -12.48 -6.12 3.21
C ASN A 107 -12.75 -4.75 2.55
N HIS A 108 -13.42 -4.74 1.40
CA HIS A 108 -13.72 -3.51 0.66
C HIS A 108 -12.47 -2.65 0.40
N CYS A 109 -11.38 -3.29 -0.06
CA CYS A 109 -10.15 -2.59 -0.42
C CYS A 109 -10.33 -1.87 -1.76
N GLY A 110 -9.92 -0.61 -1.82
CA GLY A 110 -9.92 0.16 -3.07
C GLY A 110 -8.67 -0.10 -3.94
N VAL A 111 -7.62 -0.68 -3.34
CA VAL A 111 -6.36 -0.97 -4.03
C VAL A 111 -5.85 -2.36 -3.66
N ILE A 112 -5.37 -3.10 -4.65
CA ILE A 112 -4.51 -4.28 -4.49
C ILE A 112 -3.09 -3.87 -4.86
N ALA A 113 -2.13 -4.03 -3.95
CA ALA A 113 -0.73 -3.75 -4.18
C ALA A 113 0.07 -5.05 -4.23
N CYS A 114 0.62 -5.36 -5.41
CA CYS A 114 1.40 -6.57 -5.67
C CYS A 114 2.90 -6.27 -5.67
N SER A 115 3.66 -7.09 -4.95
CA SER A 115 5.12 -7.05 -4.94
C SER A 115 5.71 -8.30 -5.58
N SER A 116 6.71 -8.15 -6.45
CA SER A 116 7.52 -9.26 -6.97
C SER A 116 8.97 -8.80 -7.13
N LEU A 117 9.93 -9.65 -6.77
CA LEU A 117 11.36 -9.39 -6.93
C LEU A 117 11.99 -10.26 -8.03
N LEU A 118 11.38 -11.35 -8.38
CA LEU A 118 11.91 -12.30 -9.36
C LEU A 118 11.23 -12.11 -10.72
N THR A 119 12.02 -12.14 -11.79
CA THR A 119 11.47 -12.13 -13.16
C THR A 119 10.57 -13.32 -13.45
N THR A 120 10.82 -14.45 -12.78
CA THR A 120 10.01 -15.68 -12.90
C THR A 120 8.64 -15.58 -12.25
N THR A 121 8.44 -14.65 -11.32
CA THR A 121 7.17 -14.47 -10.60
C THR A 121 6.37 -13.24 -11.04
N MET A 122 6.93 -12.43 -11.96
CA MET A 122 6.24 -11.25 -12.50
C MET A 122 4.90 -11.61 -13.17
N GLU A 123 4.83 -12.75 -13.86
CA GLU A 123 3.61 -13.19 -14.53
C GLU A 123 2.44 -13.48 -13.56
N GLU A 124 2.72 -13.76 -12.29
CA GLU A 124 1.68 -13.89 -11.27
C GLU A 124 0.93 -12.56 -11.02
N MET A 125 1.57 -11.41 -11.28
CA MET A 125 0.89 -10.11 -11.25
C MET A 125 -0.14 -9.98 -12.37
N ARG A 126 0.15 -10.51 -13.56
CA ARG A 126 -0.80 -10.56 -14.69
C ARG A 126 -2.05 -11.37 -14.32
N GLU A 127 -1.89 -12.49 -13.62
CA GLU A 127 -3.03 -13.29 -13.17
C GLU A 127 -3.87 -12.53 -12.13
N VAL A 128 -3.26 -11.74 -11.24
CA VAL A 128 -4.01 -10.87 -10.32
C VAL A 128 -4.83 -9.83 -11.09
N VAL A 129 -4.23 -9.11 -12.04
CA VAL A 129 -4.91 -8.10 -12.87
C VAL A 129 -6.09 -8.73 -13.62
N LYS A 130 -5.84 -9.86 -14.28
CA LYS A 130 -6.86 -10.60 -15.03
C LYS A 130 -8.03 -10.99 -14.12
N LEU A 131 -7.74 -11.54 -12.94
CA LEU A 131 -8.77 -11.99 -12.02
C LEU A 131 -9.59 -10.84 -11.42
N VAL A 132 -8.96 -9.68 -11.19
CA VAL A 132 -9.67 -8.44 -10.80
C VAL A 132 -10.64 -8.00 -11.89
N HIS A 133 -10.23 -8.03 -13.16
CA HIS A 133 -11.10 -7.67 -14.29
C HIS A 133 -12.24 -8.69 -14.49
N GLU A 134 -12.01 -9.98 -14.23
CA GLU A 134 -13.02 -11.03 -14.41
C GLU A 134 -14.03 -11.09 -13.27
N ARG A 135 -13.61 -10.91 -12.03
CA ARG A 135 -14.38 -11.21 -10.82
C ARG A 135 -14.48 -10.07 -9.82
N GLY A 136 -13.65 -9.05 -9.96
CA GLY A 136 -13.68 -7.88 -9.09
C GLY A 136 -14.88 -6.97 -9.42
N PRO A 137 -15.30 -6.13 -8.47
CA PRO A 137 -16.20 -5.03 -8.79
C PRO A 137 -15.46 -4.10 -9.76
N GLN A 138 -15.81 -4.19 -11.03
CA GLN A 138 -15.22 -3.39 -12.09
C GLN A 138 -15.27 -1.91 -11.67
N ASP A 139 -14.18 -1.20 -11.87
CA ASP A 139 -13.96 0.21 -11.50
C ASP A 139 -13.76 0.53 -10.00
N GLN A 140 -13.95 -0.40 -9.06
CA GLN A 140 -13.78 -0.12 -7.63
C GLN A 140 -12.42 -0.55 -7.08
N ILE A 141 -11.77 -1.58 -7.63
CA ILE A 141 -10.47 -2.07 -7.18
C ILE A 141 -9.42 -1.71 -8.23
N LYS A 142 -8.38 -0.99 -7.81
CA LYS A 142 -7.23 -0.62 -8.63
C LYS A 142 -6.04 -1.52 -8.31
N VAL A 143 -5.31 -1.96 -9.33
CA VAL A 143 -4.13 -2.80 -9.15
C VAL A 143 -2.86 -1.96 -9.29
N MET A 144 -2.06 -1.96 -8.24
CA MET A 144 -0.75 -1.34 -8.18
C MET A 144 0.33 -2.41 -8.17
N VAL A 145 1.35 -2.24 -9.00
CA VAL A 145 2.51 -3.14 -9.07
C VAL A 145 3.78 -2.37 -8.79
N GLY A 146 4.78 -3.01 -8.24
CA GLY A 146 6.03 -2.33 -7.94
C GLY A 146 7.15 -3.28 -7.50
N ARG A 147 8.32 -2.69 -7.24
CA ARG A 147 9.61 -3.29 -6.93
C ARG A 147 10.40 -3.73 -8.19
N ALA A 148 11.74 -3.69 -8.09
CA ALA A 148 12.59 -4.27 -9.12
C ALA A 148 12.31 -5.79 -9.24
N PRO A 149 12.16 -6.35 -10.45
CA PRO A 149 12.47 -5.78 -11.76
C PRO A 149 11.27 -5.13 -12.50
N ILE A 150 10.19 -4.81 -11.80
CA ILE A 150 8.98 -4.23 -12.41
C ILE A 150 9.30 -2.86 -13.01
N SER A 151 8.68 -2.56 -14.14
CA SER A 151 8.80 -1.28 -14.84
C SER A 151 7.43 -0.74 -15.25
N GLN A 152 7.36 0.54 -15.62
CA GLN A 152 6.13 1.12 -16.15
C GLN A 152 5.66 0.37 -17.41
N SER A 153 6.58 -0.02 -18.30
CA SER A 153 6.23 -0.78 -19.51
C SER A 153 5.59 -2.13 -19.21
N PHE A 154 6.06 -2.82 -18.16
CA PHE A 154 5.42 -4.07 -17.73
C PHE A 154 4.05 -3.82 -17.09
N CYS A 155 3.91 -2.78 -16.28
CA CYS A 155 2.62 -2.36 -15.72
C CYS A 155 1.59 -2.13 -16.83
N ASP A 156 1.95 -1.37 -17.87
CA ASP A 156 1.09 -1.07 -19.02
C ASP A 156 0.77 -2.34 -19.83
N GLU A 157 1.75 -3.23 -20.00
CA GLU A 157 1.58 -4.49 -20.74
C GLU A 157 0.57 -5.43 -20.08
N ILE A 158 0.62 -5.56 -18.75
CA ILE A 158 -0.30 -6.44 -18.02
C ILE A 158 -1.66 -5.79 -17.73
N GLY A 159 -1.82 -4.50 -18.03
CA GLY A 159 -3.04 -3.74 -17.77
C GLY A 159 -3.25 -3.40 -16.29
N ALA A 160 -2.16 -3.33 -15.49
CA ALA A 160 -2.25 -2.81 -14.13
C ALA A 160 -2.46 -1.28 -14.15
N ASP A 161 -3.14 -0.76 -13.13
CA ASP A 161 -3.53 0.66 -13.12
C ASP A 161 -2.35 1.58 -12.75
N TYR A 162 -1.43 1.10 -11.88
CA TYR A 162 -0.37 1.95 -11.33
C TYR A 162 0.94 1.18 -11.15
N TYR A 163 2.04 1.85 -11.48
CA TYR A 163 3.40 1.41 -11.15
C TYR A 163 3.98 2.29 -10.05
N ALA A 164 4.57 1.67 -9.03
CA ALA A 164 5.27 2.35 -7.96
C ALA A 164 6.76 2.00 -7.95
N GLU A 165 7.61 3.00 -8.19
CA GLU A 165 9.07 2.84 -8.23
C GLU A 165 9.65 2.54 -6.84
N ASP A 166 9.09 3.16 -5.80
CA ASP A 166 9.53 3.00 -4.42
C ASP A 166 8.35 3.00 -3.42
N ALA A 167 8.64 2.71 -2.16
CA ALA A 167 7.64 2.63 -1.10
C ALA A 167 6.95 3.97 -0.80
N GLY A 168 7.66 5.09 -0.97
CA GLY A 168 7.10 6.43 -0.80
C GLY A 168 6.14 6.78 -1.94
N ALA A 169 6.51 6.46 -3.18
CA ALA A 169 5.64 6.58 -4.35
C ALA A 169 4.38 5.73 -4.18
N ALA A 170 4.54 4.44 -3.80
CA ALA A 170 3.41 3.55 -3.56
C ALA A 170 2.40 4.12 -2.55
N ALA A 171 2.86 4.65 -1.43
CA ALA A 171 1.99 5.23 -0.42
C ALA A 171 1.29 6.51 -0.91
N ARG A 172 1.98 7.40 -1.63
CA ARG A 172 1.38 8.62 -2.18
C ARG A 172 0.30 8.31 -3.22
N GLU A 173 0.59 7.41 -4.15
CA GLU A 173 -0.37 6.99 -5.18
C GLU A 173 -1.59 6.30 -4.56
N ALA A 174 -1.40 5.39 -3.60
CA ALA A 174 -2.51 4.74 -2.90
C ALA A 174 -3.42 5.77 -2.20
N VAL A 175 -2.86 6.79 -1.54
CA VAL A 175 -3.65 7.88 -0.94
C VAL A 175 -4.44 8.65 -1.99
N ALA A 176 -3.83 8.95 -3.14
CA ALA A 176 -4.48 9.69 -4.22
C ALA A 176 -5.67 8.90 -4.80
N ILE A 177 -5.45 7.62 -5.09
CA ILE A 177 -6.48 6.70 -5.60
C ILE A 177 -7.66 6.61 -4.63
N LEU A 178 -7.39 6.30 -3.36
CA LEU A 178 -8.43 6.10 -2.35
C LEU A 178 -9.24 7.37 -2.06
N LYS A 179 -8.62 8.55 -2.14
CA LYS A 179 -9.34 9.83 -2.03
C LYS A 179 -10.21 10.11 -3.24
N ALA A 180 -9.74 9.79 -4.45
CA ALA A 180 -10.53 9.95 -5.67
C ALA A 180 -11.77 9.04 -5.65
N GLN A 181 -11.63 7.79 -5.21
CA GLN A 181 -12.75 6.84 -5.06
C GLN A 181 -13.81 7.31 -4.05
N LYS A 182 -13.41 7.99 -2.97
CA LYS A 182 -14.37 8.55 -1.98
C LYS A 182 -15.09 9.79 -2.47
N ALA A 183 -14.59 10.46 -3.49
CA ALA A 183 -15.16 11.69 -4.04
C ALA A 183 -16.14 11.43 -5.20
N SER A 184 -16.14 10.20 -5.75
CA SER A 184 -17.01 9.74 -6.84
C SER A 184 -18.29 9.11 -6.28
#